data_a04b99534536026f6950001373ab8f31
#
_entry.id   a04b99534536026f6950001373ab8f31
#
_cell.length_a   1.000
_cell.length_b   1.000
_cell.length_c   1.000
_cell.angle_alpha   90.00
_cell.angle_beta   90.00
_cell.angle_gamma   90.00
#
_symmetry.space_group_name_H-M   'P 1'
#
loop_
_entity.id
_entity.type
_entity.pdbx_description
1 polymer ?
#
loop_
_entity_poly.entity_id
_entity_poly.type
_entity_poly.pdbx_seq_one_letter_code
_entity_poly.pdbx_strand_id
1 'polypeptide(L)'
;MNTAVAAAKPAETAGATSVSVVVKDIVQEYPAETGGVTRVIDRVTLSFDKPGINMLLGPSGCGKSTLLHMLGGVRPMGVRTPTSGSVLIYGSECQGAHDDSVMVFQRYANRPDLSVFDNVAFPFRLKLWKSRVPEAEWRQRVADMLKAVGLADKAGLRPAQLSGGQNQRVALARALVLRPKILLMDEPFGALDAQTREEMQRLLIDLYRSWPCLVVFVTHDVTEALMLGDRVIVLSTQPARVADDFVVGEARPRSAAWQRSAEAQGLEERILNQLHASPGKGQVRVTI
;
A
#
# COMPACT_ATOMS: atom_id res chain seq x y z
N MET A 1 40.95 -5.78 36.34
CA MET A 1 40.02 -4.65 36.33
C MET A 1 38.99 -4.93 35.25
N ASN A 2 37.83 -5.38 35.70
CA ASN A 2 36.73 -5.83 34.84
C ASN A 2 35.81 -4.64 34.60
N THR A 3 35.72 -4.13 33.38
CA THR A 3 34.76 -3.09 33.00
C THR A 3 33.60 -3.80 32.33
N ALA A 4 32.51 -3.97 33.09
CA ALA A 4 31.24 -4.47 32.59
C ALA A 4 30.63 -3.44 31.65
N VAL A 5 30.40 -3.83 30.40
CA VAL A 5 29.59 -3.07 29.43
C VAL A 5 28.12 -3.21 29.84
N ALA A 6 27.54 -2.11 30.28
CA ALA A 6 26.14 -2.04 30.62
C ALA A 6 25.30 -2.25 29.34
N ALA A 7 24.49 -3.30 29.32
CA ALA A 7 23.50 -3.56 28.30
C ALA A 7 22.42 -2.44 28.34
N ALA A 8 22.28 -1.71 27.26
CA ALA A 8 21.21 -0.73 27.09
C ALA A 8 19.85 -1.45 27.14
N LYS A 9 18.97 -0.98 28.02
CA LYS A 9 17.57 -1.36 28.10
C LYS A 9 16.90 -1.15 26.72
N PRO A 10 16.10 -2.10 26.23
CA PRO A 10 15.30 -1.85 25.05
C PRO A 10 14.31 -0.71 25.33
N ALA A 11 14.27 0.26 24.41
CA ALA A 11 13.32 1.36 24.47
C ALA A 11 11.89 0.80 24.57
N GLU A 12 11.12 1.35 25.50
CA GLU A 12 9.71 1.08 25.67
C GLU A 12 9.00 1.22 24.32
N THR A 13 8.30 0.18 23.92
CA THR A 13 7.41 0.15 22.76
C THR A 13 6.39 1.28 22.92
N ALA A 14 6.57 2.35 22.16
CA ALA A 14 5.58 3.39 22.00
C ALA A 14 4.22 2.73 21.73
N GLY A 15 3.21 3.07 22.52
CA GLY A 15 1.91 2.43 22.54
C GLY A 15 1.37 2.21 21.15
N ALA A 16 0.99 0.96 20.85
CA ALA A 16 0.41 0.56 19.58
C ALA A 16 -0.80 1.46 19.31
N THR A 17 -0.63 2.40 18.39
CA THR A 17 -1.71 3.31 17.97
C THR A 17 -2.77 2.42 17.32
N SER A 18 -3.91 2.25 17.99
CA SER A 18 -5.02 1.48 17.45
C SER A 18 -5.46 2.12 16.13
N VAL A 19 -5.25 1.44 15.02
CA VAL A 19 -5.78 1.82 13.72
C VAL A 19 -7.06 1.02 13.50
N SER A 20 -8.10 1.66 12.98
CA SER A 20 -9.35 0.98 12.66
C SER A 20 -9.85 1.49 11.31
N VAL A 21 -9.86 0.58 10.33
CA VAL A 21 -10.47 0.82 9.02
C VAL A 21 -11.45 -0.30 8.76
N VAL A 22 -12.71 0.05 8.49
CA VAL A 22 -13.79 -0.89 8.22
C VAL A 22 -14.42 -0.59 6.87
N VAL A 23 -14.44 -1.57 6.01
CA VAL A 23 -15.19 -1.61 4.75
C VAL A 23 -16.48 -2.36 5.04
N LYS A 24 -17.63 -1.70 4.91
CA LYS A 24 -18.91 -2.28 5.29
C LYS A 24 -19.84 -2.37 4.08
N ASP A 25 -20.07 -3.58 3.61
CA ASP A 25 -21.03 -3.94 2.55
C ASP A 25 -20.92 -3.07 1.29
N ILE A 26 -19.69 -2.85 0.82
CA ILE A 26 -19.43 -1.98 -0.33
C ILE A 26 -19.94 -2.60 -1.62
N VAL A 27 -20.77 -1.84 -2.32
CA VAL A 27 -21.13 -2.07 -3.72
C VAL A 27 -20.66 -0.88 -4.55
N GLN A 28 -20.03 -1.16 -5.69
CA GLN A 28 -19.68 -0.15 -6.66
C GLN A 28 -20.15 -0.52 -8.05
N GLU A 29 -20.87 0.40 -8.65
CA GLU A 29 -21.39 0.32 -10.00
C GLU A 29 -20.93 1.53 -10.82
N TYR A 30 -20.67 1.30 -12.09
CA TYR A 30 -20.34 2.34 -13.07
C TYR A 30 -21.30 2.28 -14.26
N PRO A 31 -21.60 3.40 -14.93
CA PRO A 31 -22.33 3.40 -16.19
C PRO A 31 -21.61 2.52 -17.22
N ALA A 32 -22.36 1.68 -17.92
CA ALA A 32 -21.82 0.86 -19.01
C ALA A 32 -21.97 1.60 -20.34
N GLU A 33 -20.97 1.46 -21.24
CA GLU A 33 -21.01 2.08 -22.58
C GLU A 33 -22.21 1.64 -23.42
N THR A 34 -22.70 0.42 -23.19
CA THR A 34 -23.88 -0.15 -23.91
C THR A 34 -25.20 0.22 -23.26
N GLY A 35 -25.22 1.12 -22.29
CA GLY A 35 -26.37 1.43 -21.46
C GLY A 35 -26.51 0.48 -20.25
N GLY A 36 -27.14 0.97 -19.18
CA GLY A 36 -27.23 0.24 -17.90
C GLY A 36 -26.03 0.48 -16.98
N VAL A 37 -25.77 -0.45 -16.05
CA VAL A 37 -24.70 -0.36 -15.06
C VAL A 37 -23.87 -1.62 -15.03
N THR A 38 -22.56 -1.47 -14.85
CA THR A 38 -21.63 -2.58 -14.59
C THR A 38 -21.27 -2.58 -13.12
N ARG A 39 -21.59 -3.66 -12.40
CA ARG A 39 -21.19 -3.85 -11.03
C ARG A 39 -19.74 -4.34 -10.98
N VAL A 40 -18.86 -3.55 -10.37
CA VAL A 40 -17.43 -3.82 -10.24
C VAL A 40 -17.12 -4.45 -8.88
N ILE A 41 -17.79 -4.00 -7.81
CA ILE A 41 -17.65 -4.55 -6.46
C ILE A 41 -19.02 -4.93 -5.94
N ASP A 42 -19.15 -6.10 -5.32
CA ASP A 42 -20.43 -6.61 -4.80
C ASP A 42 -20.29 -7.08 -3.35
N ARG A 43 -20.81 -6.26 -2.43
CA ARG A 43 -20.94 -6.52 -0.99
C ARG A 43 -19.63 -6.95 -0.31
N VAL A 44 -18.56 -6.21 -0.57
CA VAL A 44 -17.28 -6.43 0.09
C VAL A 44 -17.33 -5.87 1.51
N THR A 45 -17.00 -6.71 2.50
CA THR A 45 -16.85 -6.35 3.90
C THR A 45 -15.49 -6.80 4.39
N LEU A 46 -14.69 -5.86 4.94
CA LEU A 46 -13.35 -6.11 5.46
C LEU A 46 -13.10 -5.23 6.70
N SER A 47 -12.27 -5.70 7.62
CA SER A 47 -11.80 -4.91 8.76
C SER A 47 -10.29 -5.00 8.92
N PHE A 48 -9.69 -3.88 9.32
CA PHE A 48 -8.27 -3.74 9.61
C PHE A 48 -8.14 -2.99 10.94
N ASP A 49 -7.68 -3.67 11.97
CA ASP A 49 -7.71 -3.20 13.37
C ASP A 49 -6.32 -3.02 13.99
N LYS A 50 -5.26 -3.36 13.25
CA LYS A 50 -3.86 -3.30 13.72
C LYS A 50 -2.89 -3.00 12.59
N PRO A 51 -1.69 -2.49 12.90
CA PRO A 51 -0.58 -2.44 11.96
C PRO A 51 -0.30 -3.82 11.37
N GLY A 52 0.02 -3.86 10.09
CA GLY A 52 0.28 -5.08 9.34
C GLY A 52 0.27 -4.80 7.85
N ILE A 53 0.91 -5.65 7.05
CA ILE A 53 0.84 -5.60 5.59
C ILE A 53 -0.28 -6.53 5.13
N ASN A 54 -1.40 -5.93 4.70
CA ASN A 54 -2.56 -6.65 4.19
C ASN A 54 -2.52 -6.60 2.67
N MET A 55 -2.39 -7.76 2.05
CA MET A 55 -2.34 -7.90 0.60
C MET A 55 -3.74 -8.04 0.03
N LEU A 56 -4.07 -7.21 -0.95
CA LEU A 56 -5.31 -7.29 -1.71
C LEU A 56 -4.98 -7.85 -3.09
N LEU A 57 -5.21 -9.14 -3.26
CA LEU A 57 -4.85 -9.92 -4.44
C LEU A 57 -6.08 -10.21 -5.29
N GLY A 58 -5.93 -10.28 -6.61
CA GLY A 58 -7.01 -10.65 -7.53
C GLY A 58 -6.63 -10.38 -8.98
N PRO A 59 -7.42 -10.87 -9.95
CA PRO A 59 -7.17 -10.67 -11.36
C PRO A 59 -7.14 -9.19 -11.76
N SER A 60 -6.47 -8.88 -12.88
CA SER A 60 -6.49 -7.52 -13.43
C SER A 60 -7.91 -7.09 -13.75
N GLY A 61 -8.26 -5.84 -13.40
CA GLY A 61 -9.58 -5.27 -13.66
C GLY A 61 -10.71 -5.76 -12.73
N CYS A 62 -10.43 -6.60 -11.72
CA CYS A 62 -11.50 -7.07 -10.82
C CYS A 62 -12.05 -6.00 -9.87
N GLY A 63 -11.36 -4.85 -9.67
CA GLY A 63 -11.81 -3.78 -8.78
C GLY A 63 -10.91 -3.49 -7.58
N LYS A 64 -9.69 -4.07 -7.50
CA LYS A 64 -8.72 -3.83 -6.41
C LYS A 64 -8.41 -2.35 -6.20
N SER A 65 -7.98 -1.68 -7.28
CA SER A 65 -7.67 -0.24 -7.23
C SER A 65 -8.90 0.59 -6.88
N THR A 66 -10.08 0.21 -7.37
CA THR A 66 -11.34 0.87 -7.01
C THR A 66 -11.59 0.78 -5.50
N LEU A 67 -11.43 -0.40 -4.90
CA LEU A 67 -11.58 -0.57 -3.46
C LEU A 67 -10.50 0.21 -2.69
N LEU A 68 -9.25 0.16 -3.14
CA LEU A 68 -8.16 0.90 -2.53
C LEU A 68 -8.38 2.42 -2.57
N HIS A 69 -8.87 2.94 -3.71
CA HIS A 69 -9.22 4.36 -3.85
C HIS A 69 -10.31 4.79 -2.87
N MET A 70 -11.33 3.95 -2.64
CA MET A 70 -12.36 4.21 -1.63
C MET A 70 -11.77 4.29 -0.22
N LEU A 71 -10.84 3.39 0.12
CA LEU A 71 -10.10 3.44 1.40
C LEU A 71 -9.28 4.72 1.55
N GLY A 72 -8.73 5.24 0.45
CA GLY A 72 -8.00 6.51 0.40
C GLY A 72 -8.89 7.76 0.32
N GLY A 73 -10.21 7.60 0.26
CA GLY A 73 -11.15 8.72 0.05
C GLY A 73 -11.03 9.37 -1.32
N VAL A 74 -10.41 8.69 -2.30
CA VAL A 74 -10.31 9.16 -3.69
C VAL A 74 -11.60 8.81 -4.42
N ARG A 75 -12.26 9.84 -4.96
CA ARG A 75 -13.56 9.69 -5.63
C ARG A 75 -13.46 10.18 -7.07
N PRO A 76 -13.83 9.36 -8.07
CA PRO A 76 -13.93 9.81 -9.45
C PRO A 76 -14.99 10.92 -9.58
N MET A 77 -14.73 11.91 -10.44
CA MET A 77 -15.70 12.98 -10.70
C MET A 77 -16.96 12.42 -11.36
N GLY A 78 -18.11 12.87 -10.89
CA GLY A 78 -19.41 12.51 -11.50
C GLY A 78 -19.92 11.10 -11.17
N VAL A 79 -19.20 10.31 -10.37
CA VAL A 79 -19.64 8.97 -9.97
C VAL A 79 -19.81 8.90 -8.45
N ARG A 80 -20.97 8.43 -8.01
CA ARG A 80 -21.20 8.15 -6.59
C ARG A 80 -20.32 6.98 -6.15
N THR A 81 -19.46 7.22 -5.18
CA THR A 81 -18.48 6.24 -4.69
C THR A 81 -18.43 6.25 -3.16
N PRO A 82 -18.76 5.13 -2.49
CA PRO A 82 -19.35 3.91 -3.05
C PRO A 82 -20.82 4.11 -3.51
N THR A 83 -21.33 3.22 -4.38
CA THR A 83 -22.76 3.22 -4.79
C THR A 83 -23.63 2.91 -3.58
N SER A 84 -23.24 1.93 -2.75
CA SER A 84 -23.81 1.65 -1.43
C SER A 84 -22.78 1.07 -0.48
N GLY A 85 -23.08 1.01 0.82
CA GLY A 85 -22.15 0.66 1.88
C GLY A 85 -21.32 1.87 2.33
N SER A 86 -20.32 1.64 3.18
CA SER A 86 -19.48 2.70 3.73
C SER A 86 -18.07 2.23 4.05
N VAL A 87 -17.11 3.16 3.99
CA VAL A 87 -15.76 3.01 4.55
C VAL A 87 -15.68 3.84 5.81
N LEU A 88 -15.30 3.24 6.92
CA LEU A 88 -15.11 3.91 8.20
C LEU A 88 -13.63 3.93 8.56
N ILE A 89 -13.12 5.09 8.94
CA ILE A 89 -11.78 5.26 9.51
C ILE A 89 -11.96 5.78 10.93
N TYR A 90 -11.46 5.05 11.92
CA TYR A 90 -11.68 5.33 13.34
C TYR A 90 -13.17 5.51 13.72
N GLY A 91 -14.05 4.72 13.09
CA GLY A 91 -15.50 4.79 13.32
C GLY A 91 -16.21 5.91 12.58
N SER A 92 -15.52 6.84 11.95
CA SER A 92 -16.10 7.94 11.15
C SER A 92 -16.12 7.60 9.66
N GLU A 93 -17.19 7.97 8.96
CA GLU A 93 -17.31 7.71 7.52
C GLU A 93 -16.27 8.50 6.73
N CYS A 94 -15.53 7.79 5.88
CA CYS A 94 -14.53 8.36 5.00
C CYS A 94 -15.18 9.07 3.82
N GLN A 95 -15.36 10.38 3.91
CA GLN A 95 -15.97 11.20 2.85
C GLN A 95 -14.95 11.84 1.90
N GLY A 96 -13.66 11.69 2.16
CA GLY A 96 -12.54 12.24 1.39
C GLY A 96 -11.21 11.75 1.93
N ALA A 97 -10.11 12.34 1.45
CA ALA A 97 -8.77 11.99 1.93
C ALA A 97 -8.67 12.19 3.46
N HIS A 98 -8.18 11.17 4.16
CA HIS A 98 -7.98 11.21 5.61
C HIS A 98 -6.53 11.58 5.94
N ASP A 99 -6.33 12.40 6.97
CA ASP A 99 -5.02 12.93 7.37
C ASP A 99 -3.98 11.86 7.72
N ASP A 100 -4.42 10.73 8.28
CA ASP A 100 -3.56 9.60 8.65
C ASP A 100 -3.30 8.62 7.49
N SER A 101 -3.95 8.84 6.33
CA SER A 101 -3.87 7.95 5.16
C SER A 101 -3.03 8.57 4.05
N VAL A 102 -2.07 7.81 3.55
CA VAL A 102 -1.23 8.20 2.41
C VAL A 102 -1.31 7.13 1.34
N MET A 103 -1.41 7.54 0.08
CA MET A 103 -1.50 6.64 -1.06
C MET A 103 -0.27 6.72 -1.96
N VAL A 104 0.25 5.55 -2.33
CA VAL A 104 1.27 5.35 -3.36
C VAL A 104 0.59 4.77 -4.59
N PHE A 105 0.60 5.52 -5.68
CA PHE A 105 -0.01 5.11 -6.95
C PHE A 105 0.95 4.25 -7.79
N GLN A 106 0.43 3.47 -8.71
CA GLN A 106 1.17 2.64 -9.66
C GLN A 106 2.18 3.47 -10.47
N ARG A 107 1.82 4.68 -10.88
CA ARG A 107 2.75 5.66 -11.46
C ARG A 107 3.36 6.49 -10.35
N TYR A 108 4.67 6.67 -10.37
CA TYR A 108 5.46 7.34 -9.31
C TYR A 108 4.96 8.72 -8.90
N ALA A 109 4.27 9.43 -9.81
CA ALA A 109 3.75 10.78 -9.61
C ALA A 109 4.80 11.75 -9.00
N ASN A 110 6.10 11.53 -9.29
CA ASN A 110 7.15 12.45 -8.90
C ASN A 110 7.04 13.72 -9.73
N ARG A 111 7.14 14.85 -9.07
CA ARG A 111 7.09 16.15 -9.72
C ARG A 111 8.39 16.38 -10.50
N PRO A 112 8.34 16.54 -11.85
CA PRO A 112 9.53 16.60 -12.67
C PRO A 112 10.30 17.93 -12.49
N ASP A 113 9.63 18.96 -12.03
CA ASP A 113 10.16 20.30 -11.76
C ASP A 113 10.92 20.41 -10.42
N LEU A 114 10.73 19.45 -9.51
CA LEU A 114 11.32 19.44 -8.18
C LEU A 114 12.55 18.52 -8.10
N SER A 115 13.50 18.87 -7.23
CA SER A 115 14.60 17.98 -6.87
C SER A 115 14.08 16.73 -6.13
N VAL A 116 14.92 15.72 -5.96
CA VAL A 116 14.64 14.54 -5.13
C VAL A 116 14.30 14.95 -3.70
N PHE A 117 15.10 15.84 -3.10
CA PHE A 117 14.83 16.38 -1.77
C PHE A 117 13.46 17.08 -1.72
N ASP A 118 13.18 17.95 -2.69
CA ASP A 118 11.93 18.71 -2.72
C ASP A 118 10.71 17.82 -3.02
N ASN A 119 10.87 16.75 -3.78
CA ASN A 119 9.81 15.74 -3.97
C ASN A 119 9.45 15.05 -2.65
N VAL A 120 10.44 14.62 -1.87
CA VAL A 120 10.20 13.99 -0.56
C VAL A 120 9.68 15.02 0.45
N ALA A 121 10.15 16.26 0.41
CA ALA A 121 9.69 17.35 1.27
C ALA A 121 8.31 17.90 0.89
N PHE A 122 7.81 17.61 -0.33
CA PHE A 122 6.61 18.23 -0.88
C PHE A 122 5.38 18.13 0.04
N PRO A 123 5.08 16.99 0.69
CA PRO A 123 3.92 16.90 1.59
C PRO A 123 3.94 17.95 2.70
N PHE A 124 5.08 18.29 3.27
CA PHE A 124 5.19 19.30 4.34
C PHE A 124 4.88 20.73 3.88
N ARG A 125 4.87 20.98 2.56
CA ARG A 125 4.49 22.29 1.97
C ARG A 125 2.99 22.43 1.77
N LEU A 126 2.24 21.33 1.85
CA LEU A 126 0.78 21.35 1.73
C LEU A 126 0.16 22.00 2.98
N LYS A 127 -0.94 22.74 2.78
CA LYS A 127 -1.65 23.47 3.86
C LYS A 127 -1.90 22.61 5.09
N LEU A 128 -2.25 21.35 4.88
CA LEU A 128 -2.55 20.37 5.93
C LEU A 128 -1.35 20.11 6.86
N TRP A 129 -0.12 20.07 6.32
CA TRP A 129 1.09 19.65 7.05
C TRP A 129 2.01 20.81 7.42
N LYS A 130 1.87 21.96 6.75
CA LYS A 130 2.77 23.12 6.90
C LYS A 130 2.88 23.63 8.34
N SER A 131 1.82 23.52 9.12
CA SER A 131 1.78 23.99 10.51
C SER A 131 1.97 22.86 11.55
N ARG A 132 1.99 21.60 11.14
CA ARG A 132 2.05 20.45 12.05
C ARG A 132 3.45 20.04 12.45
N VAL A 133 4.43 20.30 11.58
CA VAL A 133 5.83 19.90 11.79
C VAL A 133 6.73 21.08 11.55
N PRO A 134 7.55 21.51 12.55
CA PRO A 134 8.51 22.59 12.40
C PRO A 134 9.50 22.34 11.24
N GLU A 135 9.97 23.42 10.60
CA GLU A 135 10.84 23.30 9.42
C GLU A 135 12.13 22.54 9.69
N ALA A 136 12.78 22.80 10.80
CA ALA A 136 14.01 22.11 11.19
C ALA A 136 13.78 20.60 11.33
N GLU A 137 12.62 20.20 11.88
CA GLU A 137 12.28 18.80 12.09
C GLU A 137 11.95 18.10 10.77
N TRP A 138 11.11 18.68 9.90
CA TRP A 138 10.79 18.00 8.65
C TRP A 138 12.00 17.92 7.71
N ARG A 139 12.90 18.94 7.71
CA ARG A 139 14.15 18.86 6.95
C ARG A 139 15.02 17.68 7.39
N GLN A 140 15.14 17.48 8.70
CA GLN A 140 15.86 16.32 9.24
C GLN A 140 15.17 15.00 8.85
N ARG A 141 13.83 14.91 8.96
CA ARG A 141 13.07 13.71 8.54
C ARG A 141 13.30 13.38 7.06
N VAL A 142 13.35 14.39 6.19
CA VAL A 142 13.63 14.21 4.76
C VAL A 142 15.05 13.68 4.54
N ALA A 143 16.04 14.25 5.22
CA ALA A 143 17.43 13.82 5.10
C ALA A 143 17.59 12.36 5.57
N ASP A 144 16.99 11.99 6.71
CA ASP A 144 17.02 10.64 7.26
C ASP A 144 16.31 9.64 6.33
N MET A 145 15.17 10.04 5.75
CA MET A 145 14.43 9.21 4.81
C MET A 145 15.23 9.00 3.51
N LEU A 146 15.86 10.03 2.96
CA LEU A 146 16.72 9.91 1.77
C LEU A 146 17.91 8.97 2.03
N LYS A 147 18.47 9.01 3.24
CA LYS A 147 19.52 8.07 3.65
C LYS A 147 18.96 6.65 3.73
N ALA A 148 17.79 6.45 4.34
CA ALA A 148 17.15 5.15 4.48
C ALA A 148 16.80 4.50 3.13
N VAL A 149 16.40 5.30 2.12
CA VAL A 149 16.13 4.78 0.77
C VAL A 149 17.36 4.76 -0.15
N GLY A 150 18.55 5.12 0.36
CA GLY A 150 19.81 5.11 -0.40
C GLY A 150 19.89 6.17 -1.52
N LEU A 151 19.30 7.35 -1.29
CA LEU A 151 19.29 8.47 -2.25
C LEU A 151 19.89 9.78 -1.68
N ALA A 152 20.63 9.72 -0.57
CA ALA A 152 21.21 10.91 0.06
C ALA A 152 22.14 11.69 -0.89
N ASP A 153 22.95 10.97 -1.67
CA ASP A 153 23.88 11.52 -2.68
C ASP A 153 23.18 12.12 -3.92
N LYS A 154 21.88 11.82 -4.08
CA LYS A 154 21.05 12.23 -5.22
C LYS A 154 20.01 13.29 -4.87
N ALA A 155 20.07 13.85 -3.65
CA ALA A 155 19.08 14.79 -3.14
C ALA A 155 18.83 16.01 -4.05
N GLY A 156 19.87 16.50 -4.74
CA GLY A 156 19.79 17.64 -5.68
C GLY A 156 19.34 17.28 -7.10
N LEU A 157 19.31 15.99 -7.47
CA LEU A 157 18.92 15.55 -8.81
C LEU A 157 17.41 15.70 -9.04
N ARG A 158 17.00 15.71 -10.30
CA ARG A 158 15.58 15.71 -10.71
C ARG A 158 15.15 14.31 -11.15
N PRO A 159 13.84 13.99 -11.13
CA PRO A 159 13.30 12.67 -11.52
C PRO A 159 13.78 12.16 -12.89
N ALA A 160 13.97 13.06 -13.87
CA ALA A 160 14.47 12.70 -15.19
C ALA A 160 15.92 12.18 -15.21
N GLN A 161 16.68 12.43 -14.14
CA GLN A 161 18.09 11.99 -13.99
C GLN A 161 18.20 10.67 -13.20
N LEU A 162 17.08 10.07 -12.83
CA LEU A 162 17.00 8.87 -12.02
C LEU A 162 16.54 7.66 -12.85
N SER A 163 16.98 6.46 -12.47
CA SER A 163 16.39 5.21 -12.96
C SER A 163 14.95 5.02 -12.49
N GLY A 164 14.19 4.09 -13.09
CA GLY A 164 12.84 3.76 -12.66
C GLY A 164 12.77 3.33 -11.18
N GLY A 165 13.67 2.46 -10.73
CA GLY A 165 13.75 2.04 -9.33
C GLY A 165 14.11 3.19 -8.38
N GLN A 166 15.00 4.10 -8.77
CA GLN A 166 15.30 5.29 -7.98
C GLN A 166 14.09 6.23 -7.88
N ASN A 167 13.34 6.41 -8.94
CA ASN A 167 12.09 7.17 -8.94
C ASN A 167 11.04 6.54 -8.01
N GLN A 168 10.97 5.21 -7.97
CA GLN A 168 10.11 4.50 -7.04
C GLN A 168 10.52 4.70 -5.58
N ARG A 169 11.84 4.68 -5.30
CA ARG A 169 12.36 5.01 -3.95
C ARG A 169 11.98 6.43 -3.53
N VAL A 170 11.99 7.40 -4.44
CA VAL A 170 11.51 8.78 -4.16
C VAL A 170 10.03 8.78 -3.81
N ALA A 171 9.19 8.07 -4.57
CA ALA A 171 7.74 8.00 -4.30
C ALA A 171 7.44 7.34 -2.94
N LEU A 172 8.15 6.25 -2.61
CA LEU A 172 8.04 5.58 -1.33
C LEU A 172 8.51 6.47 -0.17
N ALA A 173 9.66 7.15 -0.34
CA ALA A 173 10.19 8.09 0.64
C ALA A 173 9.22 9.24 0.89
N ARG A 174 8.62 9.82 -0.16
CA ARG A 174 7.62 10.88 -0.05
C ARG A 174 6.38 10.44 0.72
N ALA A 175 5.94 9.20 0.56
CA ALA A 175 4.81 8.67 1.29
C ALA A 175 5.15 8.43 2.77
N LEU A 176 6.29 7.82 3.06
CA LEU A 176 6.66 7.39 4.40
C LEU A 176 7.27 8.49 5.28
N VAL A 177 7.80 9.60 4.70
CA VAL A 177 8.35 10.73 5.45
C VAL A 177 7.32 11.38 6.38
N LEU A 178 6.02 11.25 6.05
CA LEU A 178 4.89 11.70 6.87
C LEU A 178 4.63 10.79 8.07
N ARG A 179 5.21 9.58 8.11
CA ARG A 179 4.90 8.53 9.11
C ARG A 179 3.39 8.26 9.21
N PRO A 180 2.74 7.89 8.10
CA PRO A 180 1.29 7.69 8.07
C PRO A 180 0.90 6.51 8.97
N LYS A 181 -0.33 6.54 9.50
CA LYS A 181 -0.90 5.38 10.20
C LYS A 181 -1.53 4.37 9.23
N ILE A 182 -1.93 4.84 8.05
CA ILE A 182 -2.51 4.04 6.97
C ILE A 182 -1.72 4.31 5.69
N LEU A 183 -1.13 3.28 5.10
CA LEU A 183 -0.41 3.34 3.83
C LEU A 183 -1.15 2.47 2.80
N LEU A 184 -1.63 3.09 1.74
CA LEU A 184 -2.34 2.44 0.64
C LEU A 184 -1.39 2.37 -0.56
N MET A 185 -1.21 1.19 -1.14
CA MET A 185 -0.26 0.98 -2.23
C MET A 185 -0.94 0.27 -3.41
N ASP A 186 -1.01 0.93 -4.55
CA ASP A 186 -1.66 0.40 -5.76
C ASP A 186 -0.61 -0.12 -6.74
N GLU A 187 -0.41 -1.43 -6.79
CA GLU A 187 0.57 -2.12 -7.65
C GLU A 187 1.95 -1.40 -7.74
N PRO A 188 2.55 -1.02 -6.59
CA PRO A 188 3.68 -0.09 -6.58
C PRO A 188 4.92 -0.62 -7.29
N PHE A 189 5.05 -1.94 -7.45
CA PHE A 189 6.24 -2.57 -8.03
C PHE A 189 5.97 -3.22 -9.39
N GLY A 190 4.76 -3.10 -9.94
CA GLY A 190 4.34 -3.78 -11.17
C GLY A 190 5.14 -3.40 -12.43
N ALA A 191 5.67 -2.17 -12.49
CA ALA A 191 6.45 -1.68 -13.63
C ALA A 191 7.97 -1.93 -13.52
N LEU A 192 8.44 -2.59 -12.45
CA LEU A 192 9.86 -2.83 -12.20
C LEU A 192 10.29 -4.20 -12.74
N ASP A 193 11.56 -4.27 -13.18
CA ASP A 193 12.21 -5.55 -13.46
C ASP A 193 12.35 -6.39 -12.19
N ALA A 194 12.62 -7.68 -12.32
CA ALA A 194 12.61 -8.63 -11.22
C ALA A 194 13.61 -8.29 -10.12
N GLN A 195 14.84 -7.89 -10.48
CA GLN A 195 15.88 -7.54 -9.50
C GLN A 195 15.52 -6.28 -8.72
N THR A 196 15.15 -5.22 -9.43
CA THR A 196 14.74 -3.94 -8.81
C THR A 196 13.51 -4.14 -7.93
N ARG A 197 12.55 -4.98 -8.34
CA ARG A 197 11.37 -5.32 -7.55
C ARG A 197 11.74 -5.97 -6.23
N GLU A 198 12.64 -6.95 -6.23
CA GLU A 198 13.11 -7.62 -5.02
C GLU A 198 13.81 -6.64 -4.06
N GLU A 199 14.66 -5.74 -4.59
CA GLU A 199 15.28 -4.67 -3.81
C GLU A 199 14.25 -3.75 -3.16
N MET A 200 13.20 -3.36 -3.90
CA MET A 200 12.13 -2.50 -3.40
C MET A 200 11.27 -3.18 -2.34
N GLN A 201 11.02 -4.48 -2.48
CA GLN A 201 10.30 -5.29 -1.50
C GLN A 201 11.09 -5.36 -0.18
N ARG A 202 12.40 -5.62 -0.25
CA ARG A 202 13.28 -5.60 0.93
C ARG A 202 13.28 -4.22 1.59
N LEU A 203 13.44 -3.16 0.81
CA LEU A 203 13.41 -1.78 1.30
C LEU A 203 12.08 -1.47 2.01
N LEU A 204 10.95 -1.88 1.45
CA LEU A 204 9.64 -1.70 2.09
C LEU A 204 9.58 -2.39 3.45
N ILE A 205 10.07 -3.63 3.56
CA ILE A 205 10.12 -4.37 4.83
C ILE A 205 10.99 -3.63 5.86
N ASP A 206 12.16 -3.14 5.47
CA ASP A 206 13.08 -2.43 6.37
C ASP A 206 12.48 -1.11 6.87
N LEU A 207 11.84 -0.36 5.97
CA LEU A 207 11.13 0.88 6.32
C LEU A 207 9.91 0.59 7.22
N TYR A 208 9.14 -0.45 6.90
CA TYR A 208 8.01 -0.88 7.72
C TYR A 208 8.41 -1.26 9.15
N ARG A 209 9.56 -1.92 9.33
CA ARG A 209 10.09 -2.24 10.67
C ARG A 209 10.41 -0.99 11.50
N SER A 210 10.89 0.06 10.83
CA SER A 210 11.21 1.34 11.47
C SER A 210 9.95 2.16 11.82
N TRP A 211 8.91 2.06 10.99
CA TRP A 211 7.64 2.80 11.14
C TRP A 211 6.46 1.89 10.81
N PRO A 212 6.06 1.01 11.75
CA PRO A 212 4.91 0.13 11.56
C PRO A 212 3.61 0.92 11.39
N CYS A 213 2.84 0.58 10.36
CA CYS A 213 1.54 1.18 10.08
C CYS A 213 0.59 0.12 9.49
N LEU A 214 -0.68 0.46 9.33
CA LEU A 214 -1.59 -0.35 8.54
C LEU A 214 -1.24 -0.16 7.06
N VAL A 215 -0.81 -1.22 6.38
CA VAL A 215 -0.58 -1.22 4.94
C VAL A 215 -1.67 -2.03 4.26
N VAL A 216 -2.31 -1.46 3.23
CA VAL A 216 -3.12 -2.18 2.26
C VAL A 216 -2.41 -2.12 0.91
N PHE A 217 -1.96 -3.28 0.46
CA PHE A 217 -1.10 -3.41 -0.71
C PHE A 217 -1.83 -4.19 -1.81
N VAL A 218 -2.12 -3.54 -2.91
CA VAL A 218 -2.73 -4.16 -4.09
C VAL A 218 -1.66 -4.77 -4.97
N THR A 219 -1.85 -6.02 -5.36
CA THR A 219 -1.02 -6.74 -6.32
C THR A 219 -1.82 -7.78 -7.10
N HIS A 220 -1.27 -8.24 -8.21
CA HIS A 220 -1.72 -9.44 -8.92
C HIS A 220 -0.68 -10.57 -8.85
N ASP A 221 0.44 -10.35 -8.17
CA ASP A 221 1.54 -11.31 -8.03
C ASP A 221 1.39 -12.10 -6.72
N VAL A 222 1.19 -13.41 -6.85
CA VAL A 222 0.98 -14.34 -5.72
C VAL A 222 2.23 -14.43 -4.85
N THR A 223 3.41 -14.48 -5.49
CA THR A 223 4.70 -14.53 -4.78
C THR A 223 4.90 -13.27 -3.94
N GLU A 224 4.63 -12.10 -4.52
CA GLU A 224 4.70 -10.83 -3.79
C GLU A 224 3.75 -10.82 -2.58
N ALA A 225 2.52 -11.28 -2.76
CA ALA A 225 1.54 -11.37 -1.69
C ALA A 225 2.01 -12.28 -0.54
N LEU A 226 2.57 -13.43 -0.86
CA LEU A 226 3.09 -14.37 0.14
C LEU A 226 4.39 -13.90 0.78
N MET A 227 5.27 -13.20 0.06
CA MET A 227 6.55 -12.73 0.60
C MET A 227 6.41 -11.52 1.52
N LEU A 228 5.46 -10.61 1.24
CA LEU A 228 5.29 -9.35 1.95
C LEU A 228 4.13 -9.34 2.97
N GLY A 229 3.04 -10.06 2.69
CA GLY A 229 1.79 -9.94 3.43
C GLY A 229 1.80 -10.62 4.79
N ASP A 230 1.25 -10.00 5.82
CA ASP A 230 0.84 -10.67 7.06
C ASP A 230 -0.52 -11.33 6.86
N ARG A 231 -1.37 -10.75 6.02
CA ARG A 231 -2.70 -11.23 5.65
C ARG A 231 -2.88 -11.11 4.15
N VAL A 232 -3.49 -12.10 3.53
CA VAL A 232 -3.81 -12.13 2.10
C VAL A 232 -5.33 -12.20 1.95
N ILE A 233 -5.88 -11.23 1.24
CA ILE A 233 -7.29 -11.12 0.89
C ILE A 233 -7.39 -11.33 -0.61
N VAL A 234 -8.04 -12.40 -1.04
CA VAL A 234 -8.21 -12.73 -2.46
C VAL A 234 -9.58 -12.25 -2.93
N LEU A 235 -9.58 -11.41 -3.95
CA LEU A 235 -10.82 -10.98 -4.61
C LEU A 235 -11.11 -11.84 -5.84
N SER A 236 -12.39 -12.15 -6.04
CA SER A 236 -12.88 -12.82 -7.24
C SER A 236 -12.80 -11.92 -8.48
N THR A 237 -13.11 -12.46 -9.65
CA THR A 237 -13.40 -11.69 -10.88
C THR A 237 -14.66 -10.85 -10.72
N GLN A 238 -14.92 -9.95 -11.69
CA GLN A 238 -16.09 -9.04 -11.67
C GLN A 238 -17.43 -9.78 -11.57
N PRO A 239 -18.30 -9.34 -10.64
CA PRO A 239 -18.04 -8.34 -9.60
C PRO A 239 -17.11 -8.88 -8.52
N ALA A 240 -16.17 -8.03 -8.05
CA ALA A 240 -15.26 -8.39 -6.98
C ALA A 240 -16.02 -8.72 -5.70
N ARG A 241 -15.73 -9.88 -5.13
CA ARG A 241 -16.14 -10.33 -3.80
C ARG A 241 -14.92 -10.87 -3.08
N VAL A 242 -14.95 -10.91 -1.76
CA VAL A 242 -13.91 -11.63 -1.00
C VAL A 242 -14.10 -13.13 -1.26
N ALA A 243 -13.14 -13.72 -1.97
CA ALA A 243 -13.12 -15.15 -2.28
C ALA A 243 -12.38 -15.92 -1.19
N ASP A 244 -11.34 -15.33 -0.60
CA ASP A 244 -10.58 -15.90 0.52
C ASP A 244 -9.92 -14.79 1.34
N ASP A 245 -9.64 -15.08 2.62
CA ASP A 245 -9.03 -14.15 3.57
C ASP A 245 -8.31 -14.95 4.65
N PHE A 246 -6.98 -14.86 4.69
CA PHE A 246 -6.18 -15.64 5.63
C PHE A 246 -4.89 -14.93 6.07
N VAL A 247 -4.37 -15.33 7.20
CA VAL A 247 -3.09 -14.87 7.77
C VAL A 247 -1.97 -15.80 7.31
N VAL A 248 -0.83 -15.23 6.92
CA VAL A 248 0.39 -15.97 6.63
C VAL A 248 1.18 -16.12 7.91
N GLY A 249 1.35 -17.37 8.38
CA GLY A 249 1.91 -17.68 9.71
C GLY A 249 3.41 -17.38 9.83
N GLU A 250 4.17 -17.45 8.73
CA GLU A 250 5.61 -17.21 8.73
C GLU A 250 5.95 -15.72 8.90
N ALA A 251 6.89 -15.44 9.81
CA ALA A 251 7.35 -14.09 10.10
C ALA A 251 8.20 -13.50 8.95
N ARG A 252 8.15 -12.19 8.79
CA ARG A 252 8.96 -11.44 7.82
C ARG A 252 10.33 -11.02 8.38
N PRO A 253 11.41 -10.97 7.57
CA PRO A 253 11.47 -11.26 6.12
C PRO A 253 11.44 -12.76 5.87
N ARG A 254 10.61 -13.18 4.93
CA ARG A 254 10.55 -14.57 4.51
C ARG A 254 11.73 -14.90 3.61
N SER A 255 12.30 -16.09 3.79
CA SER A 255 13.46 -16.54 3.03
C SER A 255 13.05 -17.23 1.74
N ALA A 256 13.97 -17.30 0.76
CA ALA A 256 13.79 -18.11 -0.43
C ALA A 256 13.62 -19.63 -0.10
N ALA A 257 14.12 -20.09 1.05
CA ALA A 257 13.89 -21.44 1.52
C ALA A 257 12.43 -21.65 1.95
N TRP A 258 11.86 -20.70 2.71
CA TRP A 258 10.44 -20.77 3.07
C TRP A 258 9.53 -20.71 1.83
N GLN A 259 9.85 -19.84 0.85
CA GLN A 259 9.07 -19.76 -0.40
C GLN A 259 8.95 -21.12 -1.12
N ARG A 260 9.97 -21.99 -0.97
CA ARG A 260 9.97 -23.35 -1.55
C ARG A 260 9.44 -24.43 -0.60
N SER A 261 8.99 -24.07 0.59
CA SER A 261 8.43 -25.00 1.55
C SER A 261 7.05 -25.51 1.12
N ALA A 262 6.66 -26.67 1.65
CA ALA A 262 5.31 -27.22 1.42
C ALA A 262 4.21 -26.28 1.92
N GLU A 263 4.46 -25.52 2.99
CA GLU A 263 3.52 -24.52 3.51
C GLU A 263 3.28 -23.41 2.49
N ALA A 264 4.34 -22.78 1.98
CA ALA A 264 4.23 -21.70 1.00
C ALA A 264 3.57 -22.17 -0.30
N GLN A 265 3.94 -23.37 -0.77
CA GLN A 265 3.31 -23.99 -1.96
C GLN A 265 1.82 -24.27 -1.75
N GLY A 266 1.44 -24.76 -0.58
CA GLY A 266 0.02 -24.97 -0.25
C GLY A 266 -0.78 -23.66 -0.19
N LEU A 267 -0.18 -22.57 0.29
CA LEU A 267 -0.80 -21.25 0.26
C LEU A 267 -0.90 -20.69 -1.17
N GLU A 268 0.11 -20.90 -1.99
CA GLU A 268 0.10 -20.53 -3.41
C GLU A 268 -1.01 -21.26 -4.17
N GLU A 269 -1.11 -22.60 -4.02
CA GLU A 269 -2.17 -23.40 -4.61
C GLU A 269 -3.57 -22.95 -4.14
N ARG A 270 -3.72 -22.66 -2.84
CA ARG A 270 -4.95 -22.12 -2.28
C ARG A 270 -5.38 -20.84 -2.99
N ILE A 271 -4.47 -19.90 -3.18
CA ILE A 271 -4.73 -18.64 -3.90
C ILE A 271 -5.09 -18.91 -5.36
N LEU A 272 -4.29 -19.71 -6.07
CA LEU A 272 -4.51 -20.01 -7.48
C LEU A 272 -5.86 -20.68 -7.72
N ASN A 273 -6.27 -21.59 -6.84
CA ASN A 273 -7.59 -22.22 -6.90
C ASN A 273 -8.73 -21.20 -6.80
N GLN A 274 -8.61 -20.19 -5.92
CA GLN A 274 -9.61 -19.11 -5.81
C GLN A 274 -9.62 -18.21 -7.06
N LEU A 275 -8.46 -17.89 -7.62
CA LEU A 275 -8.34 -17.09 -8.83
C LEU A 275 -8.92 -17.80 -10.07
N HIS A 276 -8.75 -19.12 -10.18
CA HIS A 276 -9.26 -19.94 -11.29
C HIS A 276 -10.72 -20.34 -11.12
N ALA A 277 -11.24 -20.48 -9.91
CA ALA A 277 -12.64 -20.83 -9.63
C ALA A 277 -13.64 -19.75 -10.10
N SER A 278 -13.15 -18.54 -10.40
CA SER A 278 -13.97 -17.45 -10.90
C SER A 278 -14.07 -17.52 -12.43
N PRO A 279 -15.23 -17.84 -13.03
CA PRO A 279 -15.37 -17.96 -14.48
C PRO A 279 -15.14 -16.59 -15.14
N GLY A 280 -14.02 -16.48 -15.86
CA GLY A 280 -13.72 -15.31 -16.69
C GLY A 280 -14.73 -15.13 -17.80
N LYS A 281 -15.60 -14.10 -17.72
CA LYS A 281 -16.32 -13.56 -18.87
C LYS A 281 -15.88 -12.12 -19.05
N GLY A 282 -15.19 -11.88 -20.19
CA GLY A 282 -15.07 -10.60 -20.87
C GLY A 282 -14.31 -9.51 -20.12
N GLN A 283 -13.14 -9.16 -20.61
CA GLN A 283 -12.46 -7.92 -20.26
C GLN A 283 -13.34 -6.73 -20.66
N VAL A 284 -13.99 -6.09 -19.70
CA VAL A 284 -14.55 -4.76 -19.89
C VAL A 284 -13.47 -3.76 -19.51
N ARG A 285 -12.89 -3.06 -20.49
CA ARG A 285 -12.02 -1.91 -20.26
C ARG A 285 -12.90 -0.77 -19.74
N VAL A 286 -12.76 -0.44 -18.47
CA VAL A 286 -13.26 0.83 -17.93
C VAL A 286 -12.13 1.84 -18.09
N THR A 287 -12.29 2.81 -18.99
CA THR A 287 -11.38 3.97 -19.08
C THR A 287 -11.80 4.95 -17.98
N ILE A 288 -10.91 5.17 -16.99
CA ILE A 288 -11.07 6.16 -15.91
C ILE A 288 -10.33 7.43 -16.32
#